data_c16311c3c8f8af4d4f9661eeda355c3f
#
_entry.id   c16311c3c8f8af4d4f9661eeda355c3f
#
_cell.length_a   1.000
_cell.length_b   1.000
_cell.length_c   1.000
_cell.angle_alpha   90.00
_cell.angle_beta   90.00
_cell.angle_gamma   90.00
#
_symmetry.space_group_name_H-M   'P 1'
#
loop_
_entity.id
_entity.type
_entity.pdbx_description
1 polymer ?
#
loop_
_entity_poly.entity_id
_entity_poly.type
_entity_poly.pdbx_seq_one_letter_code
_entity_poly.pdbx_strand_id
1 'polypeptide(L)'
;MELSSNSPTRRQGIFMFALLITAYVVFATNWVAGSNLSKQITDHYFNGEKVSPIISEVVNYTITIARIIANLLAAFILIKLHPKKAATLALFCLCFSFFAIFTHNYWLYTSSRMIMAFGGSMIIVFINSFVAKFIPNDKKIMSSAIITAAYNVGAALVAILFLLFKEHFVDDWRYTMIGFSIFSIILFIGWLMFSHDFEPTITWKHPNHFVYESLMRS
;
A
#
# COMPACT_ATOMS: atom_id res chain seq x y z
N MET A 1 -31.19 14.03 -11.65
CA MET A 1 -30.70 12.71 -11.26
C MET A 1 -30.14 12.86 -9.85
N GLU A 2 -30.96 12.59 -8.85
CA GLU A 2 -30.63 12.77 -7.44
C GLU A 2 -29.53 11.77 -7.05
N LEU A 3 -28.32 12.26 -6.82
CA LEU A 3 -27.28 11.49 -6.18
C LEU A 3 -27.69 11.26 -4.71
N SER A 4 -28.19 10.08 -4.45
CA SER A 4 -28.53 9.56 -3.14
C SER A 4 -27.40 9.89 -2.15
N SER A 5 -27.72 10.62 -1.10
CA SER A 5 -26.82 11.13 -0.05
C SER A 5 -26.36 10.01 0.92
N ASN A 6 -25.72 8.98 0.40
CA ASN A 6 -25.08 7.96 1.25
C ASN A 6 -23.60 8.30 1.48
N SER A 7 -23.33 9.53 1.92
CA SER A 7 -21.99 9.84 2.42
C SER A 7 -21.73 9.01 3.69
N PRO A 8 -20.59 8.31 3.79
CA PRO A 8 -20.29 7.46 4.93
C PRO A 8 -20.29 8.27 6.23
N THR A 9 -20.81 7.65 7.28
CA THR A 9 -20.76 8.22 8.62
C THR A 9 -19.31 8.38 9.08
N ARG A 10 -19.06 9.27 10.04
CA ARG A 10 -17.72 9.44 10.62
C ARG A 10 -17.13 8.13 11.15
N ARG A 11 -17.95 7.25 11.73
CA ARG A 11 -17.51 5.92 12.21
C ARG A 11 -17.01 5.04 11.06
N GLN A 12 -17.75 5.01 9.95
CA GLN A 12 -17.36 4.27 8.76
C GLN A 12 -16.06 4.82 8.15
N GLY A 13 -15.90 6.15 8.12
CA GLY A 13 -14.66 6.78 7.65
C GLY A 13 -13.45 6.45 8.52
N ILE A 14 -13.60 6.42 9.85
CA ILE A 14 -12.54 6.02 10.77
C ILE A 14 -12.20 4.53 10.59
N PHE A 15 -13.20 3.67 10.39
CA PHE A 15 -12.98 2.25 10.13
C PHE A 15 -12.22 2.02 8.81
N MET A 16 -12.60 2.71 7.73
CA MET A 16 -11.87 2.67 6.45
C MET A 16 -10.43 3.17 6.61
N PHE A 17 -10.21 4.23 7.38
CA PHE A 17 -8.87 4.71 7.73
C PHE A 17 -8.06 3.64 8.45
N ALA A 18 -8.63 2.96 9.45
CA ALA A 18 -7.97 1.89 10.18
C ALA A 18 -7.62 0.70 9.26
N LEU A 19 -8.52 0.29 8.37
CA LEU A 19 -8.25 -0.76 7.37
C LEU A 19 -7.07 -0.39 6.47
N LEU A 20 -6.99 0.85 5.99
CA LEU A 20 -5.88 1.29 5.14
C LEU A 20 -4.56 1.40 5.90
N ILE A 21 -4.57 1.85 7.16
CA ILE A 21 -3.38 1.81 8.03
C ILE A 21 -2.89 0.37 8.19
N THR A 22 -3.79 -0.56 8.51
CA THR A 22 -3.43 -1.98 8.64
C THR A 22 -2.89 -2.54 7.33
N ALA A 23 -3.47 -2.17 6.20
CA ALA A 23 -2.96 -2.58 4.88
C ALA A 23 -1.55 -2.02 4.61
N TYR A 24 -1.25 -0.80 5.07
CA TYR A 24 0.09 -0.23 4.94
C TYR A 24 1.11 -0.93 5.86
N VAL A 25 0.70 -1.33 7.07
CA VAL A 25 1.52 -2.19 7.95
C VAL A 25 1.79 -3.54 7.26
N VAL A 26 0.75 -4.20 6.70
CA VAL A 26 0.88 -5.47 5.97
C VAL A 26 1.77 -5.34 4.73
N PHE A 27 1.71 -4.21 4.03
CA PHE A 27 2.66 -3.92 2.95
C PHE A 27 4.11 -3.91 3.46
N ALA A 28 4.36 -3.20 4.57
CA ALA A 28 5.69 -3.14 5.18
C ALA A 28 6.18 -4.53 5.63
N THR A 29 5.32 -5.35 6.25
CA THR A 29 5.67 -6.72 6.65
C THR A 29 6.06 -7.57 5.44
N ASN A 30 5.26 -7.53 4.38
CA ASN A 30 5.53 -8.29 3.15
C ASN A 30 6.84 -7.86 2.49
N TRP A 31 7.12 -6.56 2.45
CA TRP A 31 8.38 -6.08 1.86
C TRP A 31 9.58 -6.51 2.68
N VAL A 32 9.58 -6.22 3.99
CA VAL A 32 10.72 -6.52 4.87
C VAL A 32 10.95 -8.03 4.98
N ALA A 33 9.89 -8.84 5.08
CA ALA A 33 10.01 -10.30 5.07
C ALA A 33 10.67 -10.81 3.79
N GLY A 34 10.21 -10.32 2.62
CA GLY A 34 10.80 -10.69 1.35
C GLY A 34 12.26 -10.24 1.19
N SER A 35 12.63 -9.09 1.75
CA SER A 35 14.04 -8.65 1.78
C SER A 35 14.91 -9.53 2.67
N ASN A 36 14.41 -9.94 3.84
CA ASN A 36 15.12 -10.85 4.74
C ASN A 36 15.30 -12.26 4.15
N LEU A 37 14.40 -12.68 3.27
CA LEU A 37 14.41 -13.97 2.58
C LEU A 37 15.00 -13.90 1.17
N SER A 38 15.61 -12.77 0.79
CA SER A 38 16.14 -12.53 -0.57
C SER A 38 17.09 -13.65 -1.04
N LYS A 39 17.96 -14.15 -0.15
CA LYS A 39 18.88 -15.25 -0.46
C LYS A 39 18.10 -16.54 -0.78
N GLN A 40 17.18 -16.97 0.07
CA GLN A 40 16.39 -18.20 -0.09
C GLN A 40 15.55 -18.14 -1.37
N ILE A 41 14.98 -16.99 -1.66
CA ILE A 41 14.21 -16.74 -2.88
C ILE A 41 15.11 -16.86 -4.11
N THR A 42 16.27 -16.23 -4.09
CA THR A 42 17.22 -16.26 -5.19
C THR A 42 17.76 -17.69 -5.41
N ASP A 43 18.20 -18.38 -4.36
CA ASP A 43 18.66 -19.74 -4.40
C ASP A 43 17.61 -20.71 -4.99
N HIS A 44 16.33 -20.47 -4.68
CA HIS A 44 15.23 -21.26 -5.21
C HIS A 44 15.06 -21.09 -6.73
N TYR A 45 15.08 -19.85 -7.24
CA TYR A 45 14.86 -19.59 -8.67
C TYR A 45 16.06 -19.86 -9.55
N PHE A 46 17.26 -19.84 -8.99
CA PHE A 46 18.52 -20.08 -9.71
C PHE A 46 19.19 -21.41 -9.30
N ASN A 47 18.45 -22.32 -8.66
CA ASN A 47 18.91 -23.66 -8.25
C ASN A 47 20.21 -23.62 -7.43
N GLY A 48 20.41 -22.61 -6.61
CA GLY A 48 21.62 -22.42 -5.79
C GLY A 48 22.84 -21.92 -6.57
N GLU A 49 22.71 -21.59 -7.85
CA GLU A 49 23.80 -20.99 -8.61
C GLU A 49 24.11 -19.58 -8.09
N LYS A 50 25.40 -19.25 -8.09
CA LYS A 50 25.85 -17.91 -7.70
C LYS A 50 25.43 -16.89 -8.76
N VAL A 51 24.48 -16.04 -8.42
CA VAL A 51 24.07 -14.90 -9.25
C VAL A 51 24.81 -13.64 -8.85
N SER A 52 24.88 -12.67 -9.77
CA SER A 52 25.48 -11.37 -9.44
C SER A 52 24.67 -10.66 -8.32
N PRO A 53 25.32 -9.86 -7.47
CA PRO A 53 24.64 -9.07 -6.44
C PRO A 53 23.52 -8.17 -7.00
N ILE A 54 23.66 -7.71 -8.23
CA ILE A 54 22.64 -6.90 -8.91
C ILE A 54 21.35 -7.72 -9.11
N ILE A 55 21.46 -8.99 -9.53
CA ILE A 55 20.30 -9.85 -9.76
C ILE A 55 19.61 -10.18 -8.44
N SER A 56 20.35 -10.47 -7.37
CA SER A 56 19.77 -10.77 -6.07
C SER A 56 19.01 -9.58 -5.47
N GLU A 57 19.42 -8.35 -5.77
CA GLU A 57 18.80 -7.12 -5.27
C GLU A 57 17.81 -6.47 -6.25
N VAL A 58 17.64 -7.02 -7.45
CA VAL A 58 16.76 -6.42 -8.48
C VAL A 58 15.31 -6.26 -7.98
N VAL A 59 14.84 -7.16 -7.12
CA VAL A 59 13.51 -7.06 -6.51
C VAL A 59 13.40 -5.79 -5.66
N ASN A 60 14.40 -5.50 -4.84
CA ASN A 60 14.41 -4.31 -3.97
C ASN A 60 14.54 -3.02 -4.80
N TYR A 61 15.34 -3.02 -5.87
CA TYR A 61 15.44 -1.88 -6.78
C TYR A 61 14.12 -1.60 -7.51
N THR A 62 13.48 -2.64 -8.04
CA THR A 62 12.18 -2.49 -8.75
C THR A 62 11.07 -2.04 -7.81
N ILE A 63 11.03 -2.53 -6.57
CA ILE A 63 10.12 -2.05 -5.52
C ILE A 63 10.33 -0.56 -5.27
N THR A 64 11.57 -0.12 -5.13
CA THR A 64 11.89 1.30 -4.87
C THR A 64 11.44 2.19 -6.02
N ILE A 65 11.73 1.79 -7.27
CA ILE A 65 11.28 2.53 -8.47
C ILE A 65 9.76 2.56 -8.56
N ALA A 66 9.09 1.43 -8.35
CA ALA A 66 7.63 1.34 -8.35
C ALA A 66 7.00 2.28 -7.32
N ARG A 67 7.59 2.42 -6.13
CA ARG A 67 7.13 3.35 -5.09
C ARG A 67 7.22 4.80 -5.50
N ILE A 68 8.32 5.20 -6.15
CA ILE A 68 8.48 6.56 -6.66
C ILE A 68 7.38 6.87 -7.68
N ILE A 69 7.21 5.99 -8.67
CA ILE A 69 6.18 6.15 -9.72
C ILE A 69 4.78 6.15 -9.10
N ALA A 70 4.50 5.22 -8.18
CA ALA A 70 3.20 5.12 -7.52
C ALA A 70 2.84 6.40 -6.77
N ASN A 71 3.77 6.99 -6.03
CA ASN A 71 3.54 8.22 -5.28
C ASN A 71 3.23 9.41 -6.20
N LEU A 72 3.91 9.50 -7.35
CA LEU A 72 3.64 10.54 -8.34
C LEU A 72 2.26 10.37 -8.99
N LEU A 73 1.87 9.13 -9.29
CA LEU A 73 0.59 8.84 -9.96
C LEU A 73 -0.60 8.78 -9.00
N ALA A 74 -0.36 8.58 -7.70
CA ALA A 74 -1.42 8.34 -6.72
C ALA A 74 -2.45 9.48 -6.67
N ALA A 75 -1.99 10.73 -6.72
CA ALA A 75 -2.89 11.90 -6.72
C ALA A 75 -3.79 11.92 -7.97
N PHE A 76 -3.24 11.61 -9.14
CA PHE A 76 -4.00 11.52 -10.39
C PHE A 76 -5.02 10.38 -10.35
N ILE A 77 -4.61 9.21 -9.87
CA ILE A 77 -5.48 8.04 -9.72
C ILE A 77 -6.63 8.34 -8.75
N LEU A 78 -6.34 9.02 -7.64
CA LEU A 78 -7.34 9.41 -6.64
C LEU A 78 -8.42 10.32 -7.22
N ILE A 79 -8.01 11.31 -8.02
CA ILE A 79 -8.94 12.25 -8.67
C ILE A 79 -9.81 11.52 -9.70
N LYS A 80 -9.20 10.64 -10.51
CA LYS A 80 -9.90 9.96 -11.61
C LYS A 80 -10.84 8.85 -11.12
N LEU A 81 -10.43 8.07 -10.13
CA LEU A 81 -11.15 6.88 -9.69
C LEU A 81 -12.03 7.09 -8.45
N HIS A 82 -11.98 8.22 -7.78
CA HIS A 82 -12.54 8.47 -6.45
C HIS A 82 -11.91 7.59 -5.34
N PRO A 83 -12.01 7.99 -4.06
CA PRO A 83 -11.25 7.36 -2.97
C PRO A 83 -11.50 5.86 -2.79
N LYS A 84 -12.77 5.41 -2.89
CA LYS A 84 -13.10 4.00 -2.74
C LYS A 84 -12.44 3.14 -3.81
N LYS A 85 -12.63 3.50 -5.09
CA LYS A 85 -12.09 2.73 -6.23
C LYS A 85 -10.56 2.79 -6.26
N ALA A 86 -9.97 3.95 -5.95
CA ALA A 86 -8.53 4.11 -5.86
C ALA A 86 -7.92 3.20 -4.79
N ALA A 87 -8.50 3.17 -3.59
CA ALA A 87 -8.06 2.29 -2.52
C ALA A 87 -8.31 0.80 -2.85
N THR A 88 -9.42 0.48 -3.52
CA THR A 88 -9.68 -0.89 -4.01
C THR A 88 -8.59 -1.36 -4.97
N LEU A 89 -8.19 -0.51 -5.93
CA LEU A 89 -7.09 -0.80 -6.86
C LEU A 89 -5.78 -1.02 -6.11
N ALA A 90 -5.46 -0.17 -5.14
CA ALA A 90 -4.24 -0.29 -4.36
C ALA A 90 -4.19 -1.58 -3.54
N LEU A 91 -5.29 -1.96 -2.90
CA LEU A 91 -5.40 -3.20 -2.14
C LEU A 91 -5.39 -4.43 -3.04
N PHE A 92 -5.99 -4.37 -4.22
CA PHE A 92 -5.88 -5.42 -5.23
C PHE A 92 -4.42 -5.62 -5.66
N CYS A 93 -3.69 -4.53 -5.96
CA CYS A 93 -2.26 -4.61 -6.25
C CYS A 93 -1.47 -5.22 -5.07
N LEU A 94 -1.85 -4.93 -3.82
CA LEU A 94 -1.20 -5.51 -2.65
C LEU A 94 -1.34 -7.05 -2.59
N CYS A 95 -2.44 -7.61 -3.09
CA CYS A 95 -2.65 -9.06 -3.15
C CYS A 95 -1.65 -9.78 -4.06
N PHE A 96 -0.96 -9.08 -4.96
CA PHE A 96 0.11 -9.68 -5.76
C PHE A 96 1.30 -10.18 -4.93
N SER A 97 1.41 -9.76 -3.67
CA SER A 97 2.36 -10.38 -2.72
C SER A 97 2.12 -11.88 -2.56
N PHE A 98 0.86 -12.31 -2.54
CA PHE A 98 0.47 -13.71 -2.45
C PHE A 98 0.72 -14.46 -3.76
N PHE A 99 0.31 -13.90 -4.88
CA PHE A 99 0.51 -14.53 -6.18
C PHE A 99 1.98 -14.70 -6.55
N ALA A 100 2.85 -13.77 -6.12
CA ALA A 100 4.28 -13.84 -6.36
C ALA A 100 4.90 -15.19 -5.91
N ILE A 101 4.41 -15.77 -4.82
CA ILE A 101 4.98 -16.98 -4.20
C ILE A 101 4.80 -18.23 -5.09
N PHE A 102 3.76 -18.23 -5.92
CA PHE A 102 3.40 -19.37 -6.79
C PHE A 102 3.99 -19.23 -8.21
N THR A 103 4.76 -18.21 -8.48
CA THR A 103 5.41 -18.04 -9.80
C THR A 103 6.56 -19.04 -9.96
N HIS A 104 6.74 -19.51 -11.20
CA HIS A 104 7.82 -20.44 -11.53
C HIS A 104 9.07 -19.73 -12.08
N ASN A 105 9.02 -18.41 -12.22
CA ASN A 105 10.06 -17.60 -12.83
C ASN A 105 10.39 -16.40 -11.94
N TYR A 106 11.69 -16.16 -11.74
CA TYR A 106 12.18 -15.04 -10.93
C TYR A 106 11.69 -13.67 -11.41
N TRP A 107 11.60 -13.48 -12.72
CA TRP A 107 11.13 -12.21 -13.29
C TRP A 107 9.62 -11.99 -13.08
N LEU A 108 8.82 -13.07 -13.10
CA LEU A 108 7.40 -13.00 -12.75
C LEU A 108 7.22 -12.73 -11.25
N TYR A 109 8.05 -13.35 -10.41
CA TYR A 109 8.11 -13.03 -8.99
C TYR A 109 8.40 -11.55 -8.77
N THR A 110 9.47 -11.04 -9.39
CA THR A 110 9.88 -9.64 -9.30
C THR A 110 8.78 -8.69 -9.78
N SER A 111 8.14 -8.98 -10.91
CA SER A 111 7.03 -8.18 -11.44
C SER A 111 5.83 -8.15 -10.49
N SER A 112 5.47 -9.29 -9.91
CA SER A 112 4.38 -9.36 -8.92
C SER A 112 4.72 -8.57 -7.66
N ARG A 113 5.96 -8.62 -7.19
CA ARG A 113 6.45 -7.81 -6.06
C ARG A 113 6.44 -6.31 -6.38
N MET A 114 6.76 -5.95 -7.61
CA MET A 114 6.69 -4.56 -8.10
C MET A 114 5.24 -4.04 -8.09
N ILE A 115 4.28 -4.84 -8.57
CA ILE A 115 2.85 -4.48 -8.53
C ILE A 115 2.37 -4.33 -7.09
N MET A 116 2.74 -5.25 -6.19
CA MET A 116 2.46 -5.13 -4.76
C MET A 116 2.98 -3.80 -4.19
N ALA A 117 4.21 -3.42 -4.53
CA ALA A 117 4.83 -2.19 -4.04
C ALA A 117 4.17 -0.93 -4.59
N PHE A 118 3.71 -0.98 -5.83
CA PHE A 118 2.91 0.08 -6.44
C PHE A 118 1.63 0.32 -5.64
N GLY A 119 0.87 -0.75 -5.32
CA GLY A 119 -0.32 -0.68 -4.49
C GLY A 119 -0.04 -0.15 -3.09
N GLY A 120 0.94 -0.73 -2.38
CA GLY A 120 1.30 -0.34 -1.03
C GLY A 120 1.72 1.12 -0.89
N SER A 121 2.40 1.67 -1.91
CA SER A 121 2.81 3.07 -1.92
C SER A 121 1.66 4.03 -2.22
N MET A 122 0.70 3.65 -3.05
CA MET A 122 -0.50 4.46 -3.25
C MET A 122 -1.35 4.57 -1.98
N ILE A 123 -1.40 3.53 -1.15
CA ILE A 123 -2.20 3.52 0.09
C ILE A 123 -1.84 4.71 0.97
N ILE A 124 -0.56 5.03 1.16
CA ILE A 124 -0.14 6.14 2.03
C ILE A 124 -0.68 7.49 1.54
N VAL A 125 -0.75 7.68 0.22
CA VAL A 125 -1.31 8.91 -0.37
C VAL A 125 -2.83 8.95 -0.16
N PHE A 126 -3.51 7.81 -0.36
CA PHE A 126 -4.96 7.73 -0.25
C PHE A 126 -5.44 7.91 1.20
N ILE A 127 -4.71 7.39 2.18
CA ILE A 127 -5.02 7.57 3.61
C ILE A 127 -5.20 9.04 3.97
N ASN A 128 -4.41 9.94 3.39
CA ASN A 128 -4.51 11.37 3.67
C ASN A 128 -5.87 11.98 3.27
N SER A 129 -6.54 11.45 2.23
CA SER A 129 -7.90 11.89 1.88
C SER A 129 -8.93 11.52 2.96
N PHE A 130 -8.75 10.36 3.61
CA PHE A 130 -9.61 9.93 4.72
C PHE A 130 -9.37 10.79 5.97
N VAL A 131 -8.10 11.12 6.25
CA VAL A 131 -7.74 12.05 7.34
C VAL A 131 -8.37 13.41 7.09
N ALA A 132 -8.26 13.95 5.88
CA ALA A 132 -8.82 15.25 5.53
C ALA A 132 -10.35 15.31 5.74
N LYS A 133 -11.07 14.24 5.39
CA LYS A 133 -12.54 14.18 5.41
C LYS A 133 -13.13 13.80 6.77
N PHE A 134 -12.57 12.78 7.45
CA PHE A 134 -13.22 12.13 8.59
C PHE A 134 -12.56 12.41 9.93
N ILE A 135 -11.32 12.88 9.95
CA ILE A 135 -10.59 13.12 11.18
C ILE A 135 -10.73 14.60 11.60
N PRO A 136 -11.12 14.89 12.85
CA PRO A 136 -11.19 16.24 13.37
C PRO A 136 -9.83 16.94 13.33
N ASN A 137 -9.84 18.27 13.22
CA ASN A 137 -8.63 19.07 13.08
C ASN A 137 -7.65 18.89 14.25
N ASP A 138 -8.15 18.77 15.47
CA ASP A 138 -7.38 18.52 16.70
C ASP A 138 -6.63 17.17 16.68
N LYS A 139 -7.09 16.19 15.89
CA LYS A 139 -6.52 14.83 15.78
C LYS A 139 -5.73 14.57 14.50
N LYS A 140 -5.69 15.52 13.56
CA LYS A 140 -4.97 15.35 12.29
C LYS A 140 -3.47 15.12 12.46
N ILE A 141 -2.85 15.83 13.40
CA ILE A 141 -1.41 15.66 13.70
C ILE A 141 -1.14 14.23 14.21
N MET A 142 -1.97 13.74 15.14
CA MET A 142 -1.85 12.37 15.64
C MET A 142 -2.06 11.33 14.53
N SER A 143 -3.01 11.55 13.64
CA SER A 143 -3.24 10.65 12.48
C SER A 143 -2.05 10.62 11.54
N SER A 144 -1.41 11.76 11.28
CA SER A 144 -0.19 11.82 10.47
C SER A 144 0.97 11.07 11.15
N ALA A 145 1.10 11.18 12.46
CA ALA A 145 2.09 10.41 13.22
C ALA A 145 1.84 8.89 13.11
N ILE A 146 0.58 8.45 13.20
CA ILE A 146 0.20 7.04 13.02
C ILE A 146 0.56 6.54 11.62
N ILE A 147 0.27 7.33 10.58
CA ILE A 147 0.61 6.99 9.18
C ILE A 147 2.12 6.80 9.03
N THR A 148 2.91 7.73 9.57
CA THR A 148 4.37 7.67 9.51
C THR A 148 4.93 6.48 10.29
N ALA A 149 4.34 6.16 11.44
CA ALA A 149 4.75 5.04 12.28
C ALA A 149 4.36 3.68 11.69
N ALA A 150 3.30 3.59 10.90
CA ALA A 150 2.74 2.33 10.42
C ALA A 150 3.75 1.45 9.67
N TYR A 151 4.57 2.05 8.81
CA TYR A 151 5.64 1.32 8.12
C TYR A 151 6.65 0.72 9.10
N ASN A 152 7.10 1.53 10.07
CA ASN A 152 8.09 1.10 11.05
C ASN A 152 7.53 0.02 11.98
N VAL A 153 6.23 0.09 12.32
CA VAL A 153 5.54 -0.97 13.09
C VAL A 153 5.58 -2.29 12.32
N GLY A 154 5.26 -2.28 11.02
CA GLY A 154 5.35 -3.48 10.18
C GLY A 154 6.77 -4.03 10.09
N ALA A 155 7.77 -3.17 9.88
CA ALA A 155 9.17 -3.57 9.83
C ALA A 155 9.67 -4.13 11.18
N ALA A 156 9.34 -3.50 12.29
CA ALA A 156 9.69 -3.95 13.63
C ALA A 156 9.04 -5.32 13.95
N LEU A 157 7.79 -5.52 13.56
CA LEU A 157 7.08 -6.78 13.74
C LEU A 157 7.80 -7.93 13.02
N VAL A 158 8.21 -7.72 11.77
CA VAL A 158 9.00 -8.71 11.03
C VAL A 158 10.35 -8.94 11.70
N ALA A 159 11.05 -7.90 12.10
CA ALA A 159 12.35 -8.03 12.75
C ALA A 159 12.26 -8.88 14.03
N ILE A 160 11.24 -8.65 14.87
CA ILE A 160 11.01 -9.44 16.09
C ILE A 160 10.67 -10.89 15.74
N LEU A 161 9.78 -11.12 14.77
CA LEU A 161 9.41 -12.48 14.37
C LEU A 161 10.59 -13.25 13.79
N PHE A 162 11.44 -12.62 12.97
CA PHE A 162 12.67 -13.25 12.46
C PHE A 162 13.70 -13.48 13.55
N LEU A 163 13.77 -12.64 14.57
CA LEU A 163 14.64 -12.88 15.73
C LEU A 163 14.23 -14.14 16.50
N LEU A 164 12.92 -14.37 16.65
CA LEU A 164 12.39 -15.47 17.44
C LEU A 164 12.30 -16.80 16.65
N PHE A 165 12.03 -16.74 15.36
CA PHE A 165 11.67 -17.92 14.55
C PHE A 165 12.52 -18.04 13.27
N LYS A 166 13.74 -17.50 13.26
CA LYS A 166 14.61 -17.42 12.07
C LYS A 166 14.75 -18.74 11.34
N GLU A 167 15.04 -19.82 12.04
CA GLU A 167 15.26 -21.15 11.45
C GLU A 167 14.03 -21.61 10.67
N HIS A 168 12.85 -21.59 11.28
CA HIS A 168 11.61 -21.97 10.61
C HIS A 168 11.27 -21.07 9.41
N PHE A 169 11.56 -19.77 9.51
CA PHE A 169 11.24 -18.83 8.44
C PHE A 169 12.17 -18.95 7.23
N VAL A 170 13.42 -19.35 7.46
CA VAL A 170 14.42 -19.52 6.42
C VAL A 170 14.25 -20.85 5.72
N ASP A 171 14.03 -21.94 6.47
CA ASP A 171 13.88 -23.28 5.92
C ASP A 171 12.63 -23.39 5.03
N ASP A 172 11.51 -22.80 5.48
CA ASP A 172 10.23 -22.81 4.79
C ASP A 172 9.82 -21.41 4.30
N TRP A 173 10.69 -20.75 3.54
CA TRP A 173 10.48 -19.37 3.09
C TRP A 173 9.13 -19.15 2.38
N ARG A 174 8.62 -20.15 1.65
CA ARG A 174 7.32 -20.05 0.96
C ARG A 174 6.16 -19.96 1.94
N TYR A 175 6.11 -20.83 2.95
CA TYR A 175 5.07 -20.77 3.98
C TYR A 175 5.15 -19.49 4.78
N THR A 176 6.36 -19.02 5.07
CA THR A 176 6.58 -17.72 5.71
C THR A 176 5.99 -16.57 4.87
N MET A 177 6.27 -16.54 3.58
CA MET A 177 5.72 -15.51 2.69
C MET A 177 4.20 -15.65 2.51
N ILE A 178 3.65 -16.86 2.48
CA ILE A 178 2.19 -17.10 2.49
C ILE A 178 1.58 -16.50 3.76
N GLY A 179 2.16 -16.79 4.93
CA GLY A 179 1.69 -16.26 6.20
C GLY A 179 1.58 -14.73 6.22
N PHE A 180 2.60 -14.03 5.74
CA PHE A 180 2.56 -12.57 5.66
C PHE A 180 1.60 -12.04 4.57
N SER A 181 1.47 -12.76 3.44
CA SER A 181 0.70 -12.28 2.29
C SER A 181 -0.80 -12.53 2.41
N ILE A 182 -1.23 -13.55 3.16
CA ILE A 182 -2.65 -13.88 3.32
C ILE A 182 -3.45 -12.73 3.94
N PHE A 183 -2.81 -11.94 4.81
CA PHE A 183 -3.43 -10.75 5.40
C PHE A 183 -3.80 -9.69 4.35
N SER A 184 -3.06 -9.61 3.24
CA SER A 184 -3.41 -8.71 2.13
C SER A 184 -4.74 -9.08 1.50
N ILE A 185 -5.01 -10.37 1.33
CA ILE A 185 -6.27 -10.88 0.77
C ILE A 185 -7.42 -10.65 1.75
N ILE A 186 -7.22 -10.94 3.03
CA ILE A 186 -8.23 -10.71 4.07
C ILE A 186 -8.62 -9.24 4.12
N LEU A 187 -7.64 -8.33 4.08
CA LEU A 187 -7.89 -6.89 4.07
C LEU A 187 -8.59 -6.41 2.80
N PHE A 188 -8.24 -6.98 1.65
CA PHE A 188 -8.92 -6.67 0.39
C PHE A 188 -10.39 -7.09 0.42
N ILE A 189 -10.70 -8.30 0.89
CA ILE A 189 -12.08 -8.78 1.06
C ILE A 189 -12.83 -7.90 2.07
N GLY A 190 -12.22 -7.63 3.23
CA GLY A 190 -12.80 -6.73 4.24
C GLY A 190 -13.08 -5.33 3.68
N TRP A 191 -12.17 -4.80 2.84
CA TRP A 191 -12.39 -3.53 2.17
C TRP A 191 -13.59 -3.58 1.22
N LEU A 192 -13.73 -4.61 0.40
CA LEU A 192 -14.85 -4.76 -0.53
C LEU A 192 -16.20 -4.81 0.21
N MET A 193 -16.24 -5.47 1.38
CA MET A 193 -17.46 -5.62 2.18
C MET A 193 -17.86 -4.33 2.92
N PHE A 194 -16.91 -3.57 3.44
CA PHE A 194 -17.17 -2.49 4.39
C PHE A 194 -16.86 -1.09 3.86
N SER A 195 -16.30 -0.94 2.66
CA SER A 195 -15.95 0.38 2.14
C SER A 195 -17.15 1.09 1.51
N HIS A 196 -17.20 2.40 1.74
CA HIS A 196 -18.20 3.30 1.18
C HIS A 196 -17.51 4.37 0.34
N ASP A 197 -18.17 4.83 -0.72
CA ASP A 197 -17.63 5.90 -1.56
C ASP A 197 -17.91 7.28 -0.94
N PHE A 198 -17.04 8.24 -1.20
CA PHE A 198 -17.19 9.63 -0.79
C PHE A 198 -16.44 10.56 -1.73
N GLU A 199 -16.87 11.81 -1.79
CA GLU A 199 -16.17 12.82 -2.57
C GLU A 199 -14.88 13.27 -1.86
N PRO A 200 -13.73 13.27 -2.58
CA PRO A 200 -12.49 13.77 -2.01
C PRO A 200 -12.60 15.27 -1.71
N THR A 201 -12.01 15.70 -0.60
CA THR A 201 -12.01 17.11 -0.20
C THR A 201 -11.11 17.98 -1.11
N ILE A 202 -10.30 17.35 -1.96
CA ILE A 202 -9.40 18.00 -2.92
C ILE A 202 -10.20 18.30 -4.19
N THR A 203 -10.89 19.42 -4.21
CA THR A 203 -11.37 20.02 -5.44
C THR A 203 -10.24 20.89 -5.98
N TRP A 204 -9.68 20.53 -7.13
CA TRP A 204 -8.87 21.48 -7.89
C TRP A 204 -9.82 22.62 -8.33
N LYS A 205 -9.91 23.69 -7.54
CA LYS A 205 -10.42 24.93 -8.06
C LYS A 205 -9.43 25.35 -9.15
N HIS A 206 -9.90 25.40 -10.40
CA HIS A 206 -9.11 25.93 -11.51
C HIS A 206 -8.47 27.26 -11.07
N PRO A 207 -7.16 27.45 -11.27
CA PRO A 207 -6.48 28.68 -10.86
C PRO A 207 -7.07 29.96 -11.48
N ASN A 208 -7.84 29.81 -12.55
CA ASN A 208 -8.41 30.92 -13.31
C ASN A 208 -9.52 31.69 -12.58
N HIS A 209 -10.10 31.23 -11.51
CA HIS A 209 -11.15 31.95 -10.80
C HIS A 209 -10.60 33.07 -9.92
N PHE A 210 -9.39 32.93 -9.38
CA PHE A 210 -8.78 33.98 -8.55
C PHE A 210 -8.17 35.13 -9.35
N VAL A 211 -7.70 34.87 -10.56
CA VAL A 211 -7.10 35.90 -11.43
C VAL A 211 -8.17 36.77 -12.06
N TYR A 212 -9.34 36.21 -12.41
CA TYR A 212 -10.44 36.98 -12.99
C TYR A 212 -11.14 37.91 -11.99
N GLU A 213 -11.33 37.53 -10.74
CA GLU A 213 -11.95 38.39 -9.74
C GLU A 213 -11.04 39.56 -9.30
N SER A 214 -9.73 39.40 -9.29
CA SER A 214 -8.80 40.47 -8.94
C SER A 214 -8.64 41.51 -10.06
N LEU A 215 -8.81 41.07 -11.31
CA LEU A 215 -8.75 41.98 -12.47
C LEU A 215 -10.07 42.77 -12.73
N MET A 216 -11.19 42.33 -12.19
CA MET A 216 -12.48 43.01 -12.34
C MET A 216 -12.76 43.99 -11.19
N ARG A 217 -11.92 44.06 -10.16
CA ARG A 217 -12.03 45.02 -9.04
C ARG A 217 -10.98 46.13 -9.08
N SER A 218 -10.16 46.19 -10.10
CA SER A 218 -9.27 47.31 -10.41
C SER A 218 -9.85 48.18 -11.54
#